data_249010812e6b7935c4a7c85e586820e2
#
_entry.id   249010812e6b7935c4a7c85e586820e2
#
_cell.length_a   1.000
_cell.length_b   1.000
_cell.length_c   1.000
_cell.angle_alpha   90.00
_cell.angle_beta   90.00
_cell.angle_gamma   90.00
#
_symmetry.space_group_name_H-M   'P 1'
#
loop_
_entity.id
_entity.type
_entity.pdbx_description
1 polymer ?
#
loop_
_entity_poly.entity_id
_entity_poly.type
_entity_poly.pdbx_seq_one_letter_code
_entity_poly.pdbx_strand_id
1 'polypeptide(L)'
;MSNPLVPLRSPDWQANLGDAVAEVSWSADGSTVVAGGVDGRVALFPAAGGPLRQGFNAHAHGLFRCRCSPTEPLLATAGQDGLAKLWDPQSGALLKELAGGSAWVEQLSWAPRGKWLAFSAGKKFRLWNPTTGVVHESADHRSTVGALAFLADGSRLASACYGGVELWDVEGGRHLEHLPWKTSLVSLSWSPDGRWVVAGTQELAVQIWELPFRPGEELAMSGYPAKVRELAWHYSSRYLATGGGPEIMVWDCNGKGPAGSTPRILQGHGGKVTALSYQSAGHLLASGGTDACVFLWNAGKSSSPLRQFKLPAAITSVAWSPDGSRFVTGCRDGTVAAGSA
;
A
#
# COMPACT_ATOMS: atom_id res chain seq x y z
N MET A 1 -33.98 0.97 6.65
CA MET A 1 -33.61 1.42 8.01
C MET A 1 -32.53 2.48 7.83
N SER A 2 -32.77 3.72 8.24
CA SER A 2 -31.82 4.81 8.14
C SER A 2 -30.62 4.49 9.01
N ASN A 3 -29.46 4.34 8.37
CA ASN A 3 -28.17 4.21 9.06
C ASN A 3 -28.00 5.45 9.96
N PRO A 4 -27.72 5.31 11.28
CA PRO A 4 -27.49 6.46 12.12
C PRO A 4 -26.36 7.29 11.48
N LEU A 5 -26.61 8.60 11.29
CA LEU A 5 -25.66 9.52 10.68
C LEU A 5 -24.36 9.46 11.48
N VAL A 6 -23.32 8.89 10.88
CA VAL A 6 -21.99 8.90 11.47
C VAL A 6 -21.52 10.36 11.55
N PRO A 7 -21.05 10.85 12.71
CA PRO A 7 -20.65 12.23 12.86
C PRO A 7 -19.56 12.60 11.86
N LEU A 8 -19.84 13.63 11.06
CA LEU A 8 -18.84 14.21 10.17
C LEU A 8 -17.78 14.92 11.01
N ARG A 9 -16.52 14.63 10.75
CA ARG A 9 -15.36 15.23 11.40
C ARG A 9 -14.55 16.07 10.39
N SER A 10 -13.97 17.14 10.85
CA SER A 10 -12.92 17.85 10.12
C SER A 10 -11.58 17.17 10.38
N PRO A 11 -10.66 17.16 9.39
CA PRO A 11 -9.28 16.76 9.63
C PRO A 11 -8.62 17.72 10.64
N ASP A 12 -7.59 17.24 11.35
CA ASP A 12 -6.84 18.05 12.32
C ASP A 12 -6.08 19.18 11.61
N TRP A 13 -5.57 18.89 10.43
CA TRP A 13 -4.98 19.88 9.53
C TRP A 13 -5.08 19.42 8.07
N GLN A 14 -4.93 20.37 7.16
CA GLN A 14 -4.83 20.14 5.73
C GLN A 14 -3.87 21.13 5.06
N ALA A 15 -3.25 20.68 3.97
CA ALA A 15 -2.38 21.44 3.09
C ALA A 15 -2.66 21.08 1.65
N ASN A 16 -2.03 21.76 0.69
CA ASN A 16 -2.19 21.43 -0.72
C ASN A 16 -0.82 21.36 -1.41
N LEU A 17 -0.59 20.28 -2.15
CA LEU A 17 0.64 20.02 -2.90
C LEU A 17 0.66 20.75 -4.26
N GLY A 18 -0.51 21.17 -4.74
CA GLY A 18 -0.69 21.86 -6.02
C GLY A 18 -0.96 20.96 -7.22
N ASP A 19 -0.77 19.65 -7.09
CA ASP A 19 -1.14 18.64 -8.08
C ASP A 19 -1.59 17.37 -7.37
N ALA A 20 -2.25 16.45 -8.09
CA ALA A 20 -2.79 15.22 -7.55
C ALA A 20 -1.76 14.45 -6.70
N VAL A 21 -2.15 14.04 -5.50
CA VAL A 21 -1.29 13.25 -4.64
C VAL A 21 -1.26 11.82 -5.15
N ALA A 22 -0.08 11.30 -5.45
CA ALA A 22 0.12 9.90 -5.83
C ALA A 22 0.13 8.98 -4.60
N GLU A 23 0.89 9.35 -3.58
CA GLU A 23 1.03 8.54 -2.36
C GLU A 23 1.41 9.43 -1.16
N VAL A 24 0.94 9.04 0.03
CA VAL A 24 1.35 9.65 1.30
C VAL A 24 2.03 8.62 2.21
N SER A 25 2.96 9.08 3.05
CA SER A 25 3.70 8.23 3.97
C SER A 25 4.06 9.00 5.25
N TRP A 26 4.40 8.26 6.32
CA TRP A 26 4.94 8.79 7.56
C TRP A 26 6.41 8.42 7.69
N SER A 27 7.23 9.33 8.24
CA SER A 27 8.57 8.98 8.71
C SER A 27 8.51 7.94 9.83
N ALA A 28 9.56 7.15 10.01
CA ALA A 28 9.62 6.07 11.01
C ALA A 28 9.38 6.58 12.44
N ASP A 29 9.83 7.78 12.76
CA ASP A 29 9.63 8.44 14.05
C ASP A 29 8.26 9.13 14.21
N GLY A 30 7.43 9.12 13.16
CA GLY A 30 6.12 9.76 13.14
C GLY A 30 6.14 11.29 13.17
N SER A 31 7.31 11.93 13.03
CA SER A 31 7.45 13.40 13.12
C SER A 31 7.14 14.12 11.81
N THR A 32 7.22 13.44 10.67
CA THR A 32 7.06 14.00 9.33
C THR A 32 6.03 13.23 8.52
N VAL A 33 5.14 13.96 7.88
CA VAL A 33 4.27 13.47 6.81
C VAL A 33 4.92 13.80 5.48
N VAL A 34 4.97 12.80 4.60
CA VAL A 34 5.51 12.93 3.25
C VAL A 34 4.36 12.75 2.26
N ALA A 35 4.26 13.64 1.28
CA ALA A 35 3.31 13.54 0.18
C ALA A 35 4.06 13.65 -1.16
N GLY A 36 3.84 12.67 -2.04
CA GLY A 36 4.35 12.67 -3.41
C GLY A 36 3.25 13.02 -4.40
N GLY A 37 3.50 14.00 -5.28
CA GLY A 37 2.61 14.40 -6.36
C GLY A 37 2.85 13.61 -7.64
N VAL A 38 1.81 13.42 -8.44
CA VAL A 38 1.94 12.74 -9.75
C VAL A 38 2.88 13.47 -10.70
N ASP A 39 3.09 14.78 -10.51
CA ASP A 39 4.02 15.61 -11.27
C ASP A 39 5.51 15.39 -10.92
N GLY A 40 5.81 14.55 -9.93
CA GLY A 40 7.17 14.25 -9.49
C GLY A 40 7.65 15.06 -8.30
N ARG A 41 6.86 16.00 -7.78
CA ARG A 41 7.18 16.76 -6.57
C ARG A 41 6.95 15.95 -5.31
N VAL A 42 7.75 16.23 -4.29
CA VAL A 42 7.58 15.70 -2.93
C VAL A 42 7.50 16.87 -1.96
N ALA A 43 6.60 16.78 -0.99
CA ALA A 43 6.42 17.75 0.08
C ALA A 43 6.54 17.07 1.45
N LEU A 44 7.23 17.73 2.37
CA LEU A 44 7.44 17.30 3.75
C LEU A 44 6.69 18.25 4.69
N PHE A 45 5.80 17.71 5.50
CA PHE A 45 4.99 18.45 6.47
C PHE A 45 5.30 18.01 7.91
N PRO A 46 5.27 18.91 8.89
CA PRO A 46 5.27 18.50 10.28
C PRO A 46 4.05 17.63 10.59
N ALA A 47 4.22 16.54 11.31
CA ALA A 47 3.12 15.63 11.67
C ALA A 47 2.00 16.35 12.46
N ALA A 48 2.35 17.33 13.28
CA ALA A 48 1.40 18.14 14.04
C ALA A 48 0.59 19.13 13.17
N GLY A 49 0.91 19.22 11.87
CA GLY A 49 0.40 20.25 10.99
C GLY A 49 1.27 21.51 11.01
N GLY A 50 0.91 22.46 10.17
CA GLY A 50 1.66 23.71 10.00
C GLY A 50 2.12 23.93 8.56
N PRO A 51 2.97 24.93 8.32
CA PRO A 51 3.46 25.22 6.98
C PRO A 51 4.31 24.09 6.43
N LEU A 52 4.38 24.01 5.10
CA LEU A 52 5.30 23.14 4.38
C LEU A 52 6.72 23.34 4.92
N ARG A 53 7.35 22.25 5.39
CA ARG A 53 8.73 22.28 5.87
C ARG A 53 9.69 22.36 4.70
N GLN A 54 9.50 21.52 3.70
CA GLN A 54 10.35 21.40 2.52
C GLN A 54 9.55 20.85 1.34
N GLY A 55 9.81 21.35 0.14
CA GLY A 55 9.34 20.80 -1.12
C GLY A 55 10.48 20.68 -2.12
N PHE A 56 10.52 19.63 -2.90
CA PHE A 56 11.55 19.40 -3.92
C PHE A 56 11.01 18.57 -5.10
N ASN A 57 11.67 18.66 -6.24
CA ASN A 57 11.39 17.84 -7.41
C ASN A 57 12.17 16.52 -7.28
N ALA A 58 11.46 15.43 -7.01
CA ALA A 58 12.08 14.11 -6.91
C ALA A 58 12.30 13.49 -8.30
N HIS A 59 11.33 13.61 -9.21
CA HIS A 59 11.39 12.99 -10.53
C HIS A 59 10.93 13.98 -11.62
N ALA A 60 11.65 14.03 -12.73
CA ALA A 60 11.40 15.03 -13.78
C ALA A 60 10.09 14.80 -14.58
N HIS A 61 9.62 13.54 -14.66
CA HIS A 61 8.51 13.17 -15.56
C HIS A 61 7.29 12.57 -14.83
N GLY A 62 7.35 12.50 -13.50
CA GLY A 62 6.26 12.00 -12.68
C GLY A 62 6.72 10.93 -11.66
N LEU A 63 5.92 10.79 -10.61
CA LEU A 63 6.18 9.90 -9.49
C LEU A 63 5.09 8.84 -9.39
N PHE A 64 5.50 7.60 -9.15
CA PHE A 64 4.59 6.49 -8.91
C PHE A 64 4.46 6.13 -7.43
N ARG A 65 5.58 6.18 -6.67
CA ARG A 65 5.64 5.77 -5.26
C ARG A 65 6.48 6.73 -4.44
N CYS A 66 6.05 6.90 -3.18
CA CYS A 66 6.70 7.77 -2.21
C CYS A 66 6.54 7.17 -0.81
N ARG A 67 7.55 6.43 -0.32
CA ARG A 67 7.45 5.65 0.90
C ARG A 67 8.63 5.85 1.83
N CYS A 68 8.36 6.23 3.08
CA CYS A 68 9.37 6.19 4.12
C CYS A 68 9.67 4.75 4.54
N SER A 69 10.93 4.51 4.89
CA SER A 69 11.32 3.27 5.57
C SER A 69 10.60 3.20 6.94
N PRO A 70 10.12 2.02 7.35
CA PRO A 70 9.49 1.84 8.66
C PRO A 70 10.50 1.83 9.82
N THR A 71 11.79 1.67 9.55
CA THR A 71 12.83 1.49 10.56
C THR A 71 13.97 2.49 10.48
N GLU A 72 14.23 3.05 9.30
CA GLU A 72 15.37 3.95 9.06
C GLU A 72 14.87 5.36 8.70
N PRO A 73 15.63 6.42 8.97
CA PRO A 73 15.29 7.77 8.54
C PRO A 73 15.54 7.96 7.05
N LEU A 74 14.84 7.20 6.22
CA LEU A 74 14.97 7.20 4.76
C LEU A 74 13.60 7.33 4.10
N LEU A 75 13.53 8.16 3.09
CA LEU A 75 12.43 8.24 2.15
C LEU A 75 12.89 7.67 0.81
N ALA A 76 12.11 6.76 0.23
CA ALA A 76 12.33 6.27 -1.13
C ALA A 76 11.23 6.77 -2.05
N THR A 77 11.60 7.18 -3.25
CA THR A 77 10.70 7.57 -4.34
C THR A 77 10.99 6.77 -5.61
N ALA A 78 9.96 6.55 -6.41
CA ALA A 78 10.05 5.82 -7.68
C ALA A 78 9.32 6.60 -8.77
N GLY A 79 9.94 6.74 -9.95
CA GLY A 79 9.43 7.62 -10.98
C GLY A 79 9.63 7.16 -12.41
N GLN A 80 9.10 7.97 -13.32
CA GLN A 80 9.13 7.73 -14.77
C GLN A 80 10.51 7.99 -15.39
N ASP A 81 11.44 8.58 -14.66
CA ASP A 81 12.83 8.76 -15.08
C ASP A 81 13.68 7.48 -15.00
N GLY A 82 13.07 6.35 -14.61
CA GLY A 82 13.76 5.06 -14.50
C GLY A 82 14.61 4.92 -13.23
N LEU A 83 14.42 5.79 -12.25
CA LEU A 83 15.19 5.80 -11.02
C LEU A 83 14.31 5.49 -9.80
N ALA A 84 14.88 4.79 -8.82
CA ALA A 84 14.48 4.88 -7.44
C ALA A 84 15.48 5.80 -6.72
N LYS A 85 14.98 6.78 -5.95
CA LYS A 85 15.81 7.76 -5.27
C LYS A 85 15.58 7.73 -3.77
N LEU A 86 16.63 8.00 -3.02
CA LEU A 86 16.60 8.02 -1.56
C LEU A 86 16.90 9.41 -1.06
N TRP A 87 16.13 9.81 -0.06
CA TRP A 87 16.13 11.15 0.49
C TRP A 87 16.14 11.09 2.02
N ASP A 88 16.70 12.12 2.62
CA ASP A 88 16.50 12.39 4.03
C ASP A 88 15.08 12.96 4.22
N PRO A 89 14.20 12.32 5.02
CA PRO A 89 12.80 12.74 5.16
C PRO A 89 12.62 14.01 6.01
N GLN A 90 13.68 14.54 6.61
CA GLN A 90 13.63 15.79 7.39
C GLN A 90 14.10 16.99 6.58
N SER A 91 15.20 16.85 5.86
CA SER A 91 15.81 17.92 5.08
C SER A 91 15.41 17.92 3.60
N GLY A 92 14.93 16.79 3.07
CA GLY A 92 14.69 16.61 1.64
C GLY A 92 15.97 16.47 0.81
N ALA A 93 17.13 16.27 1.44
CA ALA A 93 18.39 16.07 0.73
C ALA A 93 18.43 14.73 -0.01
N LEU A 94 18.87 14.75 -1.27
CA LEU A 94 19.09 13.53 -2.04
C LEU A 94 20.32 12.79 -1.48
N LEU A 95 20.12 11.53 -1.09
CA LEU A 95 21.18 10.69 -0.53
C LEU A 95 21.73 9.71 -1.56
N LYS A 96 20.88 9.16 -2.43
CA LYS A 96 21.29 8.15 -3.41
C LYS A 96 20.29 8.03 -4.56
N GLU A 97 20.82 7.69 -5.75
CA GLU A 97 20.06 7.26 -6.90
C GLU A 97 20.34 5.78 -7.20
N LEU A 98 19.31 5.03 -7.51
CA LEU A 98 19.36 3.62 -7.86
C LEU A 98 18.72 3.45 -9.24
N ALA A 99 19.51 3.02 -10.22
CA ALA A 99 19.01 2.83 -11.58
C ALA A 99 18.07 1.62 -11.66
N GLY A 100 16.88 1.82 -12.21
CA GLY A 100 15.95 0.75 -12.57
C GLY A 100 16.27 0.09 -13.92
N GLY A 101 17.07 0.75 -14.75
CA GLY A 101 17.33 0.37 -16.13
C GLY A 101 16.65 1.33 -17.10
N SER A 102 16.21 0.83 -18.26
CA SER A 102 15.55 1.65 -19.31
C SER A 102 14.04 1.78 -19.13
N ALA A 103 13.45 1.11 -18.16
CA ALA A 103 12.01 1.16 -17.87
C ALA A 103 11.71 2.04 -16.65
N TRP A 104 10.49 2.53 -16.56
CA TRP A 104 9.99 3.24 -15.38
C TRP A 104 10.11 2.39 -14.12
N VAL A 105 10.42 3.02 -12.98
CA VAL A 105 10.37 2.37 -11.69
C VAL A 105 8.95 2.55 -11.13
N GLU A 106 8.12 1.52 -11.27
CA GLU A 106 6.69 1.61 -10.97
C GLU A 106 6.32 1.14 -9.56
N GLN A 107 7.07 0.18 -9.02
CA GLN A 107 6.80 -0.37 -7.69
C GLN A 107 7.98 -0.13 -6.76
N LEU A 108 7.63 0.10 -5.50
CA LEU A 108 8.58 0.31 -4.42
C LEU A 108 8.01 -0.23 -3.12
N SER A 109 8.80 -1.00 -2.39
CA SER A 109 8.38 -1.57 -1.10
C SER A 109 9.58 -1.66 -0.16
N TRP A 110 9.40 -1.22 1.09
CA TRP A 110 10.36 -1.44 2.16
C TRP A 110 10.06 -2.74 2.89
N ALA A 111 11.11 -3.47 3.28
CA ALA A 111 10.96 -4.58 4.21
C ALA A 111 10.51 -4.08 5.59
N PRO A 112 9.43 -4.62 6.20
CA PRO A 112 8.85 -4.06 7.42
C PRO A 112 9.77 -4.08 8.65
N ARG A 113 10.66 -5.07 8.75
CA ARG A 113 11.63 -5.22 9.85
C ARG A 113 13.07 -5.27 9.38
N GLY A 114 13.26 -5.23 8.08
CA GLY A 114 14.56 -5.39 7.47
C GLY A 114 15.10 -4.10 6.87
N LYS A 115 16.34 -4.20 6.46
CA LYS A 115 17.10 -3.12 5.86
C LYS A 115 17.08 -3.20 4.33
N TRP A 116 16.00 -3.74 3.75
CA TRP A 116 15.90 -3.95 2.32
C TRP A 116 14.83 -3.07 1.69
N LEU A 117 15.18 -2.50 0.54
CA LEU A 117 14.26 -1.84 -0.37
C LEU A 117 14.12 -2.68 -1.64
N ALA A 118 12.89 -3.03 -2.00
CA ALA A 118 12.56 -3.61 -3.29
C ALA A 118 11.99 -2.56 -4.22
N PHE A 119 12.44 -2.52 -5.48
CA PHE A 119 11.87 -1.68 -6.53
C PHE A 119 11.87 -2.40 -7.87
N SER A 120 10.81 -2.20 -8.68
CA SER A 120 10.68 -2.86 -9.98
C SER A 120 10.77 -1.89 -11.14
N ALA A 121 11.39 -2.35 -12.23
CA ALA A 121 11.44 -1.67 -13.51
C ALA A 121 11.23 -2.68 -14.64
N GLY A 122 10.11 -2.57 -15.35
CA GLY A 122 9.74 -3.53 -16.39
C GLY A 122 9.61 -4.95 -15.84
N LYS A 123 10.33 -5.90 -16.43
CA LYS A 123 10.26 -7.33 -16.07
C LYS A 123 11.12 -7.74 -14.90
N LYS A 124 11.86 -6.83 -14.28
CA LYS A 124 12.76 -7.13 -13.17
C LYS A 124 12.42 -6.32 -11.93
N PHE A 125 12.82 -6.84 -10.80
CA PHE A 125 12.97 -6.06 -9.58
C PHE A 125 14.41 -6.13 -9.06
N ARG A 126 14.76 -5.18 -8.20
CA ARG A 126 16.00 -5.16 -7.44
C ARG A 126 15.70 -5.07 -5.96
N LEU A 127 16.49 -5.80 -5.18
CA LEU A 127 16.60 -5.67 -3.73
C LEU A 127 17.88 -4.92 -3.42
N TRP A 128 17.76 -3.82 -2.72
CA TRP A 128 18.92 -3.04 -2.28
C TRP A 128 18.94 -2.94 -0.75
N ASN A 129 20.13 -3.18 -0.18
CA ASN A 129 20.36 -3.05 1.26
C ASN A 129 21.10 -1.73 1.53
N PRO A 130 20.47 -0.76 2.23
CA PRO A 130 21.08 0.55 2.50
C PRO A 130 22.32 0.50 3.38
N THR A 131 22.45 -0.50 4.25
CA THR A 131 23.56 -0.63 5.18
C THR A 131 24.81 -1.21 4.51
N THR A 132 24.64 -2.27 3.71
CA THR A 132 25.75 -2.98 3.07
C THR A 132 26.02 -2.55 1.64
N GLY A 133 25.06 -1.88 0.99
CA GLY A 133 25.10 -1.53 -0.42
C GLY A 133 24.86 -2.70 -1.37
N VAL A 134 24.60 -3.90 -0.84
CA VAL A 134 24.33 -5.10 -1.66
C VAL A 134 23.07 -4.89 -2.50
N VAL A 135 23.16 -5.34 -3.76
CA VAL A 135 22.06 -5.35 -4.71
C VAL A 135 21.84 -6.78 -5.23
N HIS A 136 20.63 -7.29 -5.10
CA HIS A 136 20.19 -8.48 -5.83
C HIS A 136 19.26 -8.08 -6.95
N GLU A 137 19.44 -8.61 -8.15
CA GLU A 137 18.56 -8.41 -9.29
C GLU A 137 17.86 -9.73 -9.63
N SER A 138 16.55 -9.69 -9.82
CA SER A 138 15.78 -10.88 -10.25
C SER A 138 16.10 -11.25 -11.69
N ALA A 139 15.86 -12.52 -12.04
CA ALA A 139 15.68 -12.91 -13.45
C ALA A 139 14.47 -12.19 -14.06
N ASP A 140 14.35 -12.23 -15.38
CA ASP A 140 13.21 -11.68 -16.10
C ASP A 140 11.93 -12.42 -15.71
N HIS A 141 10.91 -11.69 -15.29
CA HIS A 141 9.55 -12.18 -15.16
C HIS A 141 8.91 -12.33 -16.55
N ARG A 142 7.78 -13.05 -16.62
CA ARG A 142 7.04 -13.24 -17.88
C ARG A 142 6.49 -11.94 -18.47
N SER A 143 6.20 -10.97 -17.60
CA SER A 143 5.75 -9.62 -17.98
C SER A 143 6.27 -8.58 -16.97
N THR A 144 5.83 -7.32 -17.11
CA THR A 144 6.10 -6.26 -16.13
C THR A 144 5.69 -6.70 -14.71
N VAL A 145 6.57 -6.45 -13.74
CA VAL A 145 6.30 -6.69 -12.32
C VAL A 145 5.30 -5.65 -11.82
N GLY A 146 4.05 -6.06 -11.64
CA GLY A 146 2.94 -5.17 -11.31
C GLY A 146 2.76 -4.92 -9.81
N ALA A 147 3.35 -5.74 -8.94
CA ALA A 147 3.30 -5.55 -7.51
C ALA A 147 4.47 -6.25 -6.80
N LEU A 148 4.89 -5.67 -5.67
CA LEU A 148 5.91 -6.20 -4.76
C LEU A 148 5.37 -6.13 -3.33
N ALA A 149 5.51 -7.21 -2.57
CA ALA A 149 5.10 -7.27 -1.17
C ALA A 149 6.09 -8.10 -0.33
N PHE A 150 6.61 -7.52 0.76
CA PHE A 150 7.39 -8.26 1.73
C PHE A 150 6.50 -8.98 2.73
N LEU A 151 6.96 -10.13 3.18
CA LEU A 151 6.45 -10.77 4.40
C LEU A 151 6.78 -9.88 5.62
N ALA A 152 5.96 -9.93 6.66
CA ALA A 152 6.06 -9.04 7.82
C ALA A 152 7.38 -9.13 8.59
N ASP A 153 8.07 -10.27 8.56
CA ASP A 153 9.41 -10.44 9.15
C ASP A 153 10.54 -9.94 8.23
N GLY A 154 10.24 -9.62 6.96
CA GLY A 154 11.19 -9.16 5.96
C GLY A 154 12.03 -10.27 5.31
N SER A 155 11.84 -11.54 5.67
CA SER A 155 12.64 -12.65 5.16
C SER A 155 12.34 -13.04 3.72
N ARG A 156 11.10 -12.78 3.27
CA ARG A 156 10.62 -13.13 1.94
C ARG A 156 10.01 -11.93 1.21
N LEU A 157 10.18 -11.91 -0.10
CA LEU A 157 9.51 -11.00 -1.02
C LEU A 157 8.61 -11.81 -1.96
N ALA A 158 7.43 -11.32 -2.23
CA ALA A 158 6.58 -11.78 -3.33
C ALA A 158 6.58 -10.73 -4.45
N SER A 159 6.68 -11.17 -5.69
CA SER A 159 6.55 -10.34 -6.89
C SER A 159 5.45 -10.91 -7.80
N ALA A 160 4.55 -10.05 -8.27
CA ALA A 160 3.40 -10.44 -9.08
C ALA A 160 3.52 -9.91 -10.52
N CYS A 161 3.20 -10.78 -11.48
CA CYS A 161 3.16 -10.43 -12.90
C CYS A 161 2.05 -11.23 -13.62
N TYR A 162 2.07 -11.25 -14.96
CA TYR A 162 1.32 -12.23 -15.72
C TYR A 162 1.89 -13.64 -15.47
N GLY A 163 1.04 -14.58 -15.18
CA GLY A 163 1.41 -15.98 -14.95
C GLY A 163 1.50 -16.36 -13.47
N GLY A 164 1.44 -15.39 -12.53
CA GLY A 164 1.38 -15.69 -11.10
C GLY A 164 2.27 -14.84 -10.22
N VAL A 165 2.62 -15.39 -9.07
CA VAL A 165 3.50 -14.78 -8.06
C VAL A 165 4.77 -15.61 -7.94
N GLU A 166 5.91 -14.92 -7.88
CA GLU A 166 7.21 -15.53 -7.58
C GLU A 166 7.60 -15.16 -6.14
N LEU A 167 8.02 -16.15 -5.36
CA LEU A 167 8.51 -15.97 -3.99
C LEU A 167 10.02 -16.00 -3.96
N TRP A 168 10.62 -15.13 -3.16
CA TRP A 168 12.07 -14.89 -3.09
C TRP A 168 12.56 -14.87 -1.65
N ASP A 169 13.73 -15.46 -1.43
CA ASP A 169 14.54 -15.25 -0.23
C ASP A 169 15.23 -13.88 -0.33
N VAL A 170 15.00 -13.01 0.62
CA VAL A 170 15.46 -11.63 0.56
C VAL A 170 16.96 -11.51 0.79
N GLU A 171 17.50 -12.25 1.78
CA GLU A 171 18.91 -12.16 2.16
C GLU A 171 19.83 -12.72 1.07
N GLY A 172 19.49 -13.85 0.48
CA GLY A 172 20.25 -14.48 -0.58
C GLY A 172 19.87 -14.04 -2.00
N GLY A 173 18.81 -13.27 -2.17
CA GLY A 173 18.30 -12.86 -3.50
C GLY A 173 17.84 -14.04 -4.36
N ARG A 174 17.47 -15.18 -3.75
CA ARG A 174 17.20 -16.43 -4.47
C ARG A 174 15.70 -16.64 -4.69
N HIS A 175 15.34 -17.13 -5.88
CA HIS A 175 14.00 -17.61 -6.15
C HIS A 175 13.70 -18.85 -5.29
N LEU A 176 12.50 -18.89 -4.70
CA LEU A 176 12.06 -19.98 -3.83
C LEU A 176 10.96 -20.82 -4.47
N GLU A 177 9.89 -20.17 -4.96
CA GLU A 177 8.68 -20.87 -5.39
C GLU A 177 7.88 -20.03 -6.36
N HIS A 178 7.14 -20.69 -7.26
CA HIS A 178 6.17 -20.10 -8.17
C HIS A 178 4.74 -20.46 -7.75
N LEU A 179 3.90 -19.47 -7.53
CA LEU A 179 2.47 -19.62 -7.28
C LEU A 179 1.72 -19.31 -8.57
N PRO A 180 1.22 -20.32 -9.31
CA PRO A 180 0.71 -20.13 -10.64
C PRO A 180 -0.64 -19.40 -10.67
N TRP A 181 -0.80 -18.55 -11.68
CA TRP A 181 -2.07 -17.96 -12.06
C TRP A 181 -2.11 -17.71 -13.56
N LYS A 182 -3.28 -17.86 -14.18
CA LYS A 182 -3.43 -17.85 -15.65
C LYS A 182 -3.37 -16.45 -16.29
N THR A 183 -3.53 -15.37 -15.52
CA THR A 183 -3.65 -14.01 -16.04
C THR A 183 -2.79 -13.01 -15.27
N SER A 184 -2.97 -11.71 -15.53
CA SER A 184 -2.23 -10.64 -14.82
C SER A 184 -2.81 -10.37 -13.44
N LEU A 185 -1.90 -10.17 -12.50
CA LEU A 185 -2.20 -9.74 -11.15
C LEU A 185 -1.99 -8.22 -11.04
N VAL A 186 -2.90 -7.54 -10.33
CA VAL A 186 -2.93 -6.07 -10.25
C VAL A 186 -2.63 -5.52 -8.85
N SER A 187 -2.62 -6.38 -7.85
CA SER A 187 -2.24 -6.08 -6.47
C SER A 187 -1.72 -7.34 -5.80
N LEU A 188 -0.99 -7.18 -4.70
CA LEU A 188 -0.37 -8.27 -3.97
C LEU A 188 -0.24 -7.91 -2.49
N SER A 189 -0.49 -8.86 -1.61
CA SER A 189 -0.30 -8.71 -0.17
C SER A 189 -0.04 -10.05 0.52
N TRP A 190 0.76 -10.02 1.60
CA TRP A 190 0.95 -11.13 2.50
C TRP A 190 0.06 -10.96 3.73
N SER A 191 -0.45 -12.08 4.28
CA SER A 191 -0.90 -12.05 5.67
C SER A 191 0.30 -11.84 6.60
N PRO A 192 0.15 -11.10 7.72
CA PRO A 192 1.27 -10.84 8.64
C PRO A 192 1.96 -12.08 9.19
N ASP A 193 1.24 -13.20 9.35
CA ASP A 193 1.78 -14.50 9.81
C ASP A 193 2.47 -15.31 8.69
N GLY A 194 2.41 -14.84 7.45
CA GLY A 194 3.01 -15.50 6.30
C GLY A 194 2.25 -16.72 5.77
N ARG A 195 1.08 -17.01 6.31
CA ARG A 195 0.27 -18.15 5.88
C ARG A 195 -0.35 -17.95 4.50
N TRP A 196 -0.76 -16.71 4.18
CA TRP A 196 -1.50 -16.39 2.97
C TRP A 196 -0.76 -15.41 2.08
N VAL A 197 -0.71 -15.71 0.78
CA VAL A 197 -0.38 -14.77 -0.29
C VAL A 197 -1.67 -14.46 -1.03
N VAL A 198 -1.97 -13.19 -1.23
CA VAL A 198 -3.24 -12.72 -1.80
C VAL A 198 -2.97 -11.73 -2.92
N ALA A 199 -3.64 -11.89 -4.05
CA ALA A 199 -3.52 -10.99 -5.18
C ALA A 199 -4.87 -10.66 -5.82
N GLY A 200 -5.09 -9.41 -6.17
CA GLY A 200 -6.19 -9.01 -7.05
C GLY A 200 -5.89 -9.34 -8.50
N THR A 201 -6.88 -9.82 -9.23
CA THR A 201 -6.73 -10.26 -10.61
C THR A 201 -7.37 -9.30 -11.61
N GLN A 202 -7.04 -9.45 -12.90
CA GLN A 202 -7.69 -8.71 -13.99
C GLN A 202 -9.16 -9.11 -14.16
N GLU A 203 -9.54 -10.31 -13.73
CA GLU A 203 -10.89 -10.91 -13.89
C GLU A 203 -11.85 -10.55 -12.76
N LEU A 204 -11.62 -9.45 -12.06
CA LEU A 204 -12.48 -8.96 -10.97
C LEU A 204 -12.61 -9.99 -9.82
N ALA A 205 -11.51 -10.64 -9.48
CA ALA A 205 -11.42 -11.61 -8.41
C ALA A 205 -10.19 -11.35 -7.52
N VAL A 206 -10.18 -11.98 -6.37
CA VAL A 206 -9.02 -12.07 -5.49
C VAL A 206 -8.59 -13.52 -5.43
N GLN A 207 -7.35 -13.78 -5.80
CA GLN A 207 -6.72 -15.08 -5.70
C GLN A 207 -5.96 -15.22 -4.40
N ILE A 208 -6.01 -16.39 -3.79
CA ILE A 208 -5.38 -16.68 -2.50
C ILE A 208 -4.63 -18.00 -2.59
N TRP A 209 -3.40 -18.01 -2.08
CA TRP A 209 -2.58 -19.20 -1.91
C TRP A 209 -2.24 -19.37 -0.43
N GLU A 210 -2.50 -20.58 0.10
CA GLU A 210 -2.03 -20.99 1.42
C GLU A 210 -0.60 -21.54 1.31
N LEU A 211 0.26 -21.16 2.26
CA LEU A 211 1.64 -21.66 2.33
C LEU A 211 1.80 -22.65 3.48
N PRO A 212 2.59 -23.73 3.29
CA PRO A 212 3.28 -24.10 2.05
C PRO A 212 2.29 -24.42 0.92
N PHE A 213 2.57 -23.93 -0.29
CA PHE A 213 1.66 -24.05 -1.42
C PHE A 213 1.48 -25.49 -1.87
N ARG A 214 0.23 -25.85 -2.18
CA ARG A 214 -0.13 -27.13 -2.79
C ARG A 214 -0.96 -26.89 -4.05
N PRO A 215 -0.51 -27.36 -5.21
CA PRO A 215 -1.25 -27.18 -6.44
C PRO A 215 -2.68 -27.75 -6.35
N GLY A 216 -3.66 -26.94 -6.76
CA GLY A 216 -5.08 -27.30 -6.72
C GLY A 216 -5.80 -26.93 -5.40
N GLU A 217 -5.07 -26.39 -4.41
CA GLU A 217 -5.66 -25.90 -3.15
C GLU A 217 -5.81 -24.36 -3.13
N GLU A 218 -5.53 -23.71 -4.24
CA GLU A 218 -5.71 -22.26 -4.38
C GLU A 218 -7.20 -21.87 -4.30
N LEU A 219 -7.45 -20.76 -3.61
CA LEU A 219 -8.80 -20.23 -3.39
C LEU A 219 -9.02 -18.97 -4.23
N ALA A 220 -10.23 -18.76 -4.71
CA ALA A 220 -10.61 -17.55 -5.42
C ALA A 220 -11.90 -16.96 -4.85
N MET A 221 -11.88 -15.65 -4.63
CA MET A 221 -13.06 -14.87 -4.28
C MET A 221 -13.46 -14.03 -5.48
N SER A 222 -14.68 -14.21 -5.99
CA SER A 222 -15.22 -13.54 -7.16
C SER A 222 -16.45 -12.69 -6.81
N GLY A 223 -17.02 -12.00 -7.82
CA GLY A 223 -18.22 -11.19 -7.64
C GLY A 223 -17.93 -9.71 -7.32
N TYR A 224 -16.69 -9.28 -7.47
CA TYR A 224 -16.34 -7.85 -7.33
C TYR A 224 -16.80 -7.06 -8.56
N PRO A 225 -17.36 -5.83 -8.37
CA PRO A 225 -17.83 -5.00 -9.48
C PRO A 225 -16.69 -4.36 -10.29
N ALA A 226 -15.47 -4.31 -9.74
CA ALA A 226 -14.28 -3.80 -10.41
C ALA A 226 -13.02 -4.53 -9.93
N LYS A 227 -11.88 -4.29 -10.61
CA LYS A 227 -10.58 -4.86 -10.24
C LYS A 227 -10.23 -4.48 -8.81
N VAL A 228 -9.82 -5.48 -8.01
CA VAL A 228 -9.44 -5.31 -6.62
C VAL A 228 -7.97 -4.91 -6.57
N ARG A 229 -7.71 -3.65 -6.32
CA ARG A 229 -6.36 -3.11 -6.10
C ARG A 229 -6.06 -2.89 -4.63
N GLU A 230 -7.10 -2.73 -3.84
CA GLU A 230 -7.06 -2.40 -2.44
C GLU A 230 -7.16 -3.69 -1.61
N LEU A 231 -6.04 -4.08 -1.01
CA LEU A 231 -5.89 -5.23 -0.11
C LEU A 231 -5.25 -4.75 1.17
N ALA A 232 -5.88 -5.01 2.31
CA ALA A 232 -5.34 -4.64 3.61
C ALA A 232 -5.57 -5.77 4.63
N TRP A 233 -4.49 -6.18 5.31
CA TRP A 233 -4.55 -7.17 6.37
C TRP A 233 -4.60 -6.51 7.75
N HIS A 234 -5.44 -7.04 8.59
CA HIS A 234 -5.39 -6.78 10.03
C HIS A 234 -4.13 -7.44 10.62
N TYR A 235 -3.48 -6.77 11.57
CA TYR A 235 -2.20 -7.23 12.14
C TYR A 235 -2.23 -8.65 12.71
N SER A 236 -3.39 -9.16 13.11
CA SER A 236 -3.56 -10.53 13.62
C SER A 236 -3.67 -11.60 12.54
N SER A 237 -3.56 -11.25 11.27
CA SER A 237 -3.77 -12.13 10.11
C SER A 237 -5.19 -12.69 9.97
N ARG A 238 -6.09 -12.36 10.89
CA ARG A 238 -7.45 -12.90 10.89
C ARG A 238 -8.34 -12.27 9.84
N TYR A 239 -8.22 -10.96 9.62
CA TYR A 239 -9.12 -10.25 8.72
C TYR A 239 -8.37 -9.67 7.52
N LEU A 240 -8.90 -9.95 6.33
CA LEU A 240 -8.49 -9.33 5.07
C LEU A 240 -9.62 -8.40 4.61
N ALA A 241 -9.33 -7.12 4.46
CA ALA A 241 -10.21 -6.16 3.81
C ALA A 241 -9.84 -6.01 2.34
N THR A 242 -10.85 -6.06 1.46
CA THR A 242 -10.69 -5.91 0.01
C THR A 242 -11.64 -4.85 -0.53
N GLY A 243 -11.16 -4.02 -1.46
CA GLY A 243 -11.94 -3.03 -2.20
C GLY A 243 -12.58 -3.62 -3.46
N GLY A 244 -12.61 -2.83 -4.53
CA GLY A 244 -13.13 -3.23 -5.84
C GLY A 244 -14.51 -2.65 -6.18
N GLY A 245 -15.10 -1.85 -5.29
CA GLY A 245 -16.39 -1.18 -5.45
C GLY A 245 -16.59 -0.14 -4.37
N PRO A 246 -17.84 0.34 -4.13
CA PRO A 246 -18.15 1.21 -3.02
C PRO A 246 -18.20 0.47 -1.67
N GLU A 247 -18.37 -0.84 -1.70
CA GLU A 247 -18.39 -1.69 -0.52
C GLU A 247 -17.00 -2.26 -0.23
N ILE A 248 -16.69 -2.44 1.06
CA ILE A 248 -15.47 -3.12 1.50
C ILE A 248 -15.86 -4.50 2.00
N MET A 249 -15.27 -5.53 1.43
CA MET A 249 -15.47 -6.91 1.85
C MET A 249 -14.42 -7.27 2.90
N VAL A 250 -14.84 -7.69 4.08
CA VAL A 250 -13.94 -8.13 5.16
C VAL A 250 -14.11 -9.63 5.36
N TRP A 251 -13.06 -10.36 5.03
CA TRP A 251 -13.01 -11.81 5.07
C TRP A 251 -12.37 -12.28 6.39
N ASP A 252 -12.99 -13.25 7.06
CA ASP A 252 -12.38 -13.94 8.21
C ASP A 252 -11.51 -15.08 7.67
N CYS A 253 -10.20 -14.93 7.78
CA CYS A 253 -9.21 -15.90 7.31
C CYS A 253 -8.77 -16.87 8.40
N ASN A 254 -9.47 -16.95 9.53
CA ASN A 254 -9.20 -17.90 10.59
C ASN A 254 -9.54 -19.34 10.15
N GLY A 255 -8.95 -20.34 10.80
CA GLY A 255 -9.19 -21.76 10.52
C GLY A 255 -8.82 -22.15 9.09
N LYS A 256 -9.78 -22.55 8.26
CA LYS A 256 -9.57 -22.95 6.86
C LYS A 256 -9.47 -21.77 5.88
N GLY A 257 -9.40 -20.55 6.38
CA GLY A 257 -9.37 -19.33 5.54
C GLY A 257 -10.77 -18.90 5.06
N PRO A 258 -10.85 -18.03 4.05
CA PRO A 258 -12.09 -17.45 3.56
C PRO A 258 -12.94 -18.41 2.70
N ALA A 259 -12.45 -19.62 2.40
CA ALA A 259 -13.14 -20.60 1.56
C ALA A 259 -14.54 -20.95 2.13
N GLY A 260 -15.58 -20.73 1.30
CA GLY A 260 -16.95 -21.01 1.68
C GLY A 260 -17.53 -20.07 2.77
N SER A 261 -16.80 -19.03 3.16
CA SER A 261 -17.28 -18.02 4.11
C SER A 261 -18.01 -16.88 3.39
N THR A 262 -18.89 -16.20 4.13
CA THR A 262 -19.53 -14.95 3.67
C THR A 262 -18.77 -13.78 4.29
N PRO A 263 -18.29 -12.80 3.48
CA PRO A 263 -17.60 -11.65 4.03
C PRO A 263 -18.54 -10.74 4.80
N ARG A 264 -18.01 -10.03 5.78
CA ARG A 264 -18.70 -8.86 6.33
C ARG A 264 -18.58 -7.72 5.33
N ILE A 265 -19.72 -7.12 4.98
CA ILE A 265 -19.78 -5.99 4.04
C ILE A 265 -19.85 -4.70 4.86
N LEU A 266 -18.88 -3.79 4.63
CA LEU A 266 -18.88 -2.45 5.20
C LEU A 266 -19.48 -1.50 4.17
N GLN A 267 -20.58 -0.85 4.53
CA GLN A 267 -21.31 0.08 3.67
C GLN A 267 -21.20 1.50 4.23
N GLY A 268 -20.73 2.44 3.42
CA GLY A 268 -20.57 3.84 3.81
C GLY A 268 -20.12 4.72 2.64
N HIS A 269 -19.24 4.23 1.78
CA HIS A 269 -18.82 4.96 0.60
C HIS A 269 -19.94 5.06 -0.45
N GLY A 270 -20.13 6.28 -0.99
CA GLY A 270 -21.00 6.54 -2.14
C GLY A 270 -20.29 6.39 -3.49
N GLY A 271 -18.99 6.12 -3.48
CA GLY A 271 -18.15 5.94 -4.65
C GLY A 271 -17.15 4.80 -4.45
N LYS A 272 -16.39 4.48 -5.49
CA LYS A 272 -15.39 3.40 -5.42
C LYS A 272 -14.36 3.67 -4.32
N VAL A 273 -14.06 2.65 -3.52
CA VAL A 273 -12.92 2.63 -2.59
C VAL A 273 -11.61 2.63 -3.38
N THR A 274 -10.69 3.51 -3.01
CA THR A 274 -9.42 3.72 -3.70
C THR A 274 -8.20 3.52 -2.80
N ALA A 275 -8.42 3.44 -1.50
CA ALA A 275 -7.36 3.19 -0.53
C ALA A 275 -7.92 2.44 0.69
N LEU A 276 -7.16 1.46 1.18
CA LEU A 276 -7.42 0.72 2.40
C LEU A 276 -6.13 0.60 3.20
N SER A 277 -6.19 0.84 4.50
CA SER A 277 -5.05 0.67 5.40
C SER A 277 -5.52 0.29 6.79
N TYR A 278 -5.04 -0.84 7.33
CA TYR A 278 -5.17 -1.15 8.76
C TYR A 278 -4.05 -0.50 9.57
N GLN A 279 -4.34 -0.18 10.82
CA GLN A 279 -3.30 0.15 11.81
C GLN A 279 -2.32 -1.00 11.94
N SER A 280 -1.02 -0.69 12.12
CA SER A 280 0.05 -1.68 12.24
C SER A 280 -0.08 -2.58 13.48
N ALA A 281 -0.69 -2.07 14.55
CA ALA A 281 -0.88 -2.79 15.83
C ALA A 281 -2.27 -2.55 16.46
N GLY A 282 -3.20 -1.90 15.74
CA GLY A 282 -4.55 -1.59 16.21
C GLY A 282 -5.63 -2.30 15.42
N HIS A 283 -6.90 -2.04 15.78
CA HIS A 283 -8.05 -2.70 15.15
C HIS A 283 -8.75 -1.84 14.10
N LEU A 284 -8.28 -0.60 13.87
CA LEU A 284 -8.97 0.30 12.96
C LEU A 284 -8.50 0.10 11.52
N LEU A 285 -9.46 0.08 10.63
CA LEU A 285 -9.27 0.18 9.19
C LEU A 285 -9.63 1.60 8.77
N ALA A 286 -8.75 2.24 8.01
CA ALA A 286 -9.05 3.47 7.29
C ALA A 286 -9.34 3.14 5.84
N SER A 287 -10.39 3.74 5.28
CA SER A 287 -10.72 3.63 3.85
C SER A 287 -10.92 5.00 3.24
N GLY A 288 -10.43 5.19 2.02
CA GLY A 288 -10.67 6.37 1.19
C GLY A 288 -11.39 6.02 -0.09
N GLY A 289 -12.22 6.92 -0.61
CA GLY A 289 -13.01 6.68 -1.80
C GLY A 289 -13.07 7.85 -2.80
N THR A 290 -13.59 7.56 -3.99
CA THR A 290 -13.86 8.58 -5.02
C THR A 290 -14.96 9.56 -4.62
N ASP A 291 -15.72 9.26 -3.59
CA ASP A 291 -16.72 10.12 -2.95
C ASP A 291 -16.11 11.21 -2.06
N ALA A 292 -14.77 11.35 -2.05
CA ALA A 292 -14.02 12.30 -1.25
C ALA A 292 -14.23 12.11 0.27
N CYS A 293 -14.51 10.88 0.70
CA CYS A 293 -14.65 10.54 2.10
C CYS A 293 -13.52 9.61 2.58
N VAL A 294 -13.11 9.82 3.82
CA VAL A 294 -12.35 8.84 4.60
C VAL A 294 -13.26 8.31 5.69
N PHE A 295 -13.36 7.00 5.83
CA PHE A 295 -14.04 6.34 6.93
C PHE A 295 -13.07 5.57 7.81
N LEU A 296 -13.33 5.58 9.12
CA LEU A 296 -12.66 4.70 10.08
C LEU A 296 -13.64 3.62 10.55
N TRP A 297 -13.17 2.39 10.58
CA TRP A 297 -13.96 1.21 10.91
C TRP A 297 -13.30 0.38 11.99
N ASN A 298 -14.10 -0.26 12.85
CA ASN A 298 -13.63 -1.45 13.58
C ASN A 298 -14.22 -2.68 12.87
N ALA A 299 -13.60 -3.05 11.76
CA ALA A 299 -14.11 -4.03 10.81
C ALA A 299 -14.27 -5.45 11.41
N GLY A 300 -13.53 -5.77 12.46
CA GLY A 300 -13.70 -7.02 13.23
C GLY A 300 -14.96 -7.06 14.10
N LYS A 301 -15.56 -5.91 14.42
CA LYS A 301 -16.71 -5.81 15.34
C LYS A 301 -18.00 -5.33 14.70
N SER A 302 -17.92 -4.38 13.76
CA SER A 302 -19.09 -3.71 13.20
C SER A 302 -18.99 -3.53 11.69
N SER A 303 -20.12 -3.52 10.99
CA SER A 303 -20.22 -3.12 9.58
C SER A 303 -20.51 -1.62 9.39
N SER A 304 -20.80 -0.89 10.48
CA SER A 304 -20.99 0.55 10.44
C SER A 304 -19.69 1.29 10.71
N PRO A 305 -19.43 2.42 10.02
CA PRO A 305 -18.24 3.22 10.28
C PRO A 305 -18.32 3.88 11.65
N LEU A 306 -17.14 4.08 12.26
CA LEU A 306 -17.00 4.79 13.55
C LEU A 306 -16.92 6.29 13.35
N ARG A 307 -16.23 6.73 12.28
CA ARG A 307 -15.99 8.14 11.96
C ARG A 307 -15.99 8.34 10.45
N GLN A 308 -16.38 9.54 10.04
CA GLN A 308 -16.34 10.00 8.66
C GLN A 308 -15.65 11.36 8.58
N PHE A 309 -14.76 11.50 7.60
CA PHE A 309 -14.10 12.75 7.23
C PHE A 309 -14.44 13.07 5.77
N LYS A 310 -14.93 14.27 5.50
CA LYS A 310 -15.18 14.75 4.14
C LYS A 310 -14.06 15.67 3.71
N LEU A 311 -13.50 15.41 2.54
CA LEU A 311 -12.40 16.17 1.93
C LEU A 311 -12.86 16.82 0.62
N PRO A 312 -12.07 17.76 0.06
CA PRO A 312 -12.47 18.47 -1.14
C PRO A 312 -12.59 17.59 -2.39
N ALA A 313 -11.76 16.54 -2.51
CA ALA A 313 -11.69 15.71 -3.70
C ALA A 313 -11.49 14.21 -3.38
N ALA A 314 -11.61 13.37 -4.42
CA ALA A 314 -11.41 11.93 -4.33
C ALA A 314 -10.08 11.57 -3.64
N ILE A 315 -10.14 10.60 -2.73
CA ILE A 315 -8.99 10.09 -2.01
C ILE A 315 -8.15 9.23 -2.94
N THR A 316 -6.84 9.40 -2.90
CA THR A 316 -5.88 8.61 -3.68
C THR A 316 -5.05 7.66 -2.82
N SER A 317 -4.76 8.05 -1.57
CA SER A 317 -3.90 7.30 -0.67
C SER A 317 -4.28 7.58 0.79
N VAL A 318 -4.10 6.58 1.66
CA VAL A 318 -4.28 6.67 3.13
C VAL A 318 -3.15 5.91 3.80
N ALA A 319 -2.55 6.50 4.84
CA ALA A 319 -1.52 5.86 5.66
C ALA A 319 -1.71 6.19 7.14
N TRP A 320 -1.45 5.20 8.01
CA TRP A 320 -1.44 5.37 9.46
C TRP A 320 -0.07 5.85 9.96
N SER A 321 -0.07 6.68 10.99
CA SER A 321 1.15 6.99 11.75
C SER A 321 1.73 5.72 12.39
N PRO A 322 3.04 5.67 12.65
CA PRO A 322 3.67 4.47 13.23
C PRO A 322 3.05 4.01 14.55
N ASP A 323 2.57 4.95 15.37
CA ASP A 323 1.86 4.69 16.64
C ASP A 323 0.38 4.35 16.46
N GLY A 324 -0.14 4.47 15.24
CA GLY A 324 -1.55 4.20 14.90
C GLY A 324 -2.55 5.24 15.45
N SER A 325 -2.10 6.33 16.06
CA SER A 325 -2.99 7.33 16.66
C SER A 325 -3.63 8.28 15.63
N ARG A 326 -3.00 8.42 14.46
CA ARG A 326 -3.38 9.37 13.41
C ARG A 326 -3.31 8.69 12.04
N PHE A 327 -4.08 9.22 11.11
CA PHE A 327 -3.95 8.88 9.68
C PHE A 327 -3.63 10.12 8.86
N VAL A 328 -3.02 9.93 7.70
CA VAL A 328 -2.86 10.94 6.66
C VAL A 328 -3.49 10.44 5.38
N THR A 329 -4.01 11.35 4.58
CA THR A 329 -4.63 11.07 3.29
C THR A 329 -4.19 12.07 2.24
N GLY A 330 -4.06 11.60 1.01
CA GLY A 330 -3.86 12.41 -0.18
C GLY A 330 -5.10 12.41 -1.07
N CYS A 331 -5.33 13.51 -1.76
CA CYS A 331 -6.48 13.70 -2.65
C CYS A 331 -6.04 14.01 -4.10
N ARG A 332 -6.99 13.85 -5.01
CA ARG A 332 -6.78 14.08 -6.44
C ARG A 332 -6.57 15.56 -6.81
N ASP A 333 -7.00 16.51 -5.97
CA ASP A 333 -6.80 17.96 -6.15
C ASP A 333 -5.51 18.49 -5.51
N GLY A 334 -4.66 17.59 -4.99
CA GLY A 334 -3.44 17.94 -4.28
C GLY A 334 -3.61 18.12 -2.77
N THR A 335 -4.82 18.06 -2.24
CA THR A 335 -5.04 18.15 -0.79
C THR A 335 -4.35 17.00 -0.06
N VAL A 336 -3.59 17.34 0.98
CA VAL A 336 -3.04 16.44 1.98
C VAL A 336 -3.69 16.78 3.30
N ALA A 337 -4.26 15.80 4.00
CA ALA A 337 -4.93 16.03 5.28
C ALA A 337 -4.61 14.93 6.28
N ALA A 338 -4.53 15.29 7.56
CA ALA A 338 -4.39 14.31 8.62
C ALA A 338 -5.51 14.44 9.64
N GLY A 339 -5.87 13.32 10.27
CA GLY A 339 -6.89 13.24 11.29
C GLY A 339 -6.52 12.24 12.38
N SER A 340 -7.13 12.43 13.55
CA SER A 340 -6.98 11.55 14.71
C SER A 340 -7.96 10.37 14.65
N ALA A 341 -7.48 9.22 15.13
CA ALA A 341 -8.21 7.94 15.15
C ALA A 341 -9.37 7.92 16.15
#